data_730ee7cf14de8186f91ebb0d2404cf43
#
_entry.id   730ee7cf14de8186f91ebb0d2404cf43
#
_cell.length_a   1.000
_cell.length_b   1.000
_cell.length_c   1.000
_cell.angle_alpha   90.00
_cell.angle_beta   90.00
_cell.angle_gamma   90.00
#
_symmetry.space_group_name_H-M   'P 1'
#
loop_
_entity.id
_entity.type
_entity.pdbx_description
1 polymer ?
#
loop_
_entity_poly.entity_id
_entity_poly.type
_entity_poly.pdbx_seq_one_letter_code
_entity_poly.pdbx_strand_id
1 'polypeptide(L)'
;MYEIITFVFQKQSVVLKNFAFLFAFLFAFKSYSQFNIEHSVYFDTDVYNLTKTETTRLQKFLSSNTKEEVLKIEIYGFCDDRGSNNYNLTLSQNRADAIKEIFSQASFFPEKISTVDGRGELLLNIVDETDPSVIRALNRRVDIVISYPEKNEEMVEQADKQENKIILDNVLFITGYSYLTRSSKKILDNLAETLKKESFSFIVQGHVCCTEGDLDAVDRKTNKRNLSVARAKYVYDYLLKKGIKKSRMSYEGMAHKFPLGGSEDKDRRVEILVLSQ
;
A
#
# COMPACT_ATOMS: atom_id res chain seq x y z
N MET A 1 15.51 66.19 -22.12
CA MET A 1 15.15 64.91 -22.79
C MET A 1 16.01 63.71 -22.35
N TYR A 2 17.26 63.87 -21.97
CA TYR A 2 18.16 62.83 -21.53
C TYR A 2 17.82 62.27 -20.13
N GLU A 3 17.34 63.05 -19.20
CA GLU A 3 17.03 62.58 -17.83
C GLU A 3 15.78 61.69 -17.75
N ILE A 4 14.81 61.83 -18.64
CA ILE A 4 13.59 60.99 -18.64
C ILE A 4 13.90 59.58 -19.15
N ILE A 5 14.83 59.45 -20.09
CA ILE A 5 15.20 58.16 -20.66
C ILE A 5 15.97 57.32 -19.64
N THR A 6 16.87 57.91 -18.84
CA THR A 6 17.61 57.21 -17.78
C THR A 6 16.70 56.70 -16.67
N PHE A 7 15.65 57.45 -16.30
CA PHE A 7 14.71 57.05 -15.25
C PHE A 7 13.82 55.86 -15.67
N VAL A 8 13.45 55.80 -16.94
CA VAL A 8 12.64 54.68 -17.48
C VAL A 8 13.46 53.40 -17.55
N PHE A 9 14.73 53.45 -17.96
CA PHE A 9 15.61 52.29 -18.00
C PHE A 9 15.95 51.77 -16.60
N GLN A 10 16.08 52.65 -15.61
CA GLN A 10 16.37 52.24 -14.24
C GLN A 10 15.16 51.55 -13.58
N LYS A 11 13.92 51.99 -13.89
CA LYS A 11 12.71 51.35 -13.42
C LYS A 11 12.48 49.97 -14.05
N GLN A 12 12.80 49.81 -15.33
CA GLN A 12 12.68 48.52 -16.01
C GLN A 12 13.68 47.51 -15.47
N SER A 13 14.91 47.91 -15.13
CA SER A 13 15.91 46.98 -14.57
C SER A 13 15.54 46.45 -13.16
N VAL A 14 14.86 47.28 -12.35
CA VAL A 14 14.41 46.86 -11.00
C VAL A 14 13.22 45.91 -11.12
N VAL A 15 12.29 46.13 -12.04
CA VAL A 15 11.15 45.24 -12.27
C VAL A 15 11.61 43.89 -12.82
N LEU A 16 12.56 43.87 -13.74
CA LEU A 16 13.14 42.61 -14.26
C LEU A 16 13.92 41.82 -13.19
N LYS A 17 14.68 42.49 -12.32
CA LYS A 17 15.38 41.85 -11.21
C LYS A 17 14.40 41.24 -10.20
N ASN A 18 13.32 41.93 -9.87
CA ASN A 18 12.30 41.41 -8.95
C ASN A 18 11.51 40.26 -9.58
N PHE A 19 11.28 40.29 -10.89
CA PHE A 19 10.63 39.17 -11.61
C PHE A 19 11.54 37.95 -11.71
N ALA A 20 12.84 38.12 -11.93
CA ALA A 20 13.82 37.05 -11.92
C ALA A 20 13.97 36.40 -10.54
N PHE A 21 13.87 37.21 -9.45
CA PHE A 21 13.91 36.69 -8.07
C PHE A 21 12.64 35.92 -7.70
N LEU A 22 11.47 36.37 -8.17
CA LEU A 22 10.19 35.69 -7.99
C LEU A 22 10.17 34.36 -8.78
N PHE A 23 10.75 34.31 -9.97
CA PHE A 23 10.85 33.13 -10.81
C PHE A 23 11.86 32.10 -10.24
N ALA A 24 12.97 32.56 -9.65
CA ALA A 24 13.94 31.69 -8.99
C ALA A 24 13.38 31.06 -7.69
N PHE A 25 12.45 31.74 -7.00
CA PHE A 25 11.80 31.21 -5.80
C PHE A 25 10.75 30.14 -6.12
N LEU A 26 10.14 30.17 -7.31
CA LEU A 26 9.17 29.17 -7.77
C LEU A 26 9.82 27.84 -8.18
N PHE A 27 11.13 27.80 -8.44
CA PHE A 27 11.86 26.57 -8.80
C PHE A 27 12.45 25.81 -7.61
N ALA A 28 12.32 26.31 -6.39
CA ALA A 28 12.94 25.73 -5.20
C ALA A 28 12.10 24.66 -4.46
N PHE A 29 10.86 24.42 -4.89
CA PHE A 29 10.08 23.29 -4.35
C PHE A 29 10.45 22.02 -5.12
N LYS A 30 11.53 21.37 -4.72
CA LYS A 30 11.73 19.95 -5.02
C LYS A 30 10.62 19.18 -4.28
N SER A 31 9.53 18.86 -4.98
CA SER A 31 8.60 17.84 -4.50
C SER A 31 9.37 16.53 -4.46
N TYR A 32 9.83 16.13 -3.28
CA TYR A 32 10.31 14.78 -3.09
C TYR A 32 9.09 13.88 -3.18
N SER A 33 8.98 13.12 -4.24
CA SER A 33 8.05 12.01 -4.33
C SER A 33 8.42 11.00 -3.24
N GLN A 34 7.41 10.40 -2.62
CA GLN A 34 7.59 9.38 -1.59
C GLN A 34 6.69 8.19 -1.91
N PHE A 35 7.13 6.99 -1.60
CA PHE A 35 6.27 5.82 -1.63
C PHE A 35 5.98 5.32 -0.21
N ASN A 36 4.81 4.74 -0.03
CA ASN A 36 4.36 4.24 1.26
C ASN A 36 4.19 2.73 1.23
N ILE A 37 4.68 2.07 2.28
CA ILE A 37 4.36 0.67 2.57
C ILE A 37 3.33 0.66 3.68
N GLU A 38 2.23 -0.08 3.48
CA GLU A 38 1.14 -0.21 4.43
C GLU A 38 1.11 -1.63 5.01
N HIS A 39 0.95 -1.75 6.32
CA HIS A 39 0.77 -3.02 7.01
C HIS A 39 -0.34 -2.90 8.04
N SER A 40 -1.25 -3.89 8.07
CA SER A 40 -2.35 -3.92 9.05
C SER A 40 -2.16 -5.06 10.04
N VAL A 41 -2.30 -4.75 11.31
CA VAL A 41 -2.29 -5.68 12.44
C VAL A 41 -3.70 -5.79 13.01
N TYR A 42 -4.21 -7.02 13.22
CA TYR A 42 -5.58 -7.27 13.64
C TYR A 42 -5.67 -7.69 15.10
N PHE A 43 -6.77 -7.28 15.75
CA PHE A 43 -7.03 -7.51 17.15
C PHE A 43 -8.32 -8.31 17.37
N ASP A 44 -8.34 -9.08 18.44
CA ASP A 44 -9.56 -9.70 18.92
C ASP A 44 -10.54 -8.64 19.48
N THR A 45 -11.77 -9.07 19.71
CA THR A 45 -12.79 -8.20 20.29
C THR A 45 -12.36 -7.73 21.66
N ASP A 46 -12.49 -6.43 21.91
CA ASP A 46 -12.31 -5.80 23.22
C ASP A 46 -10.90 -5.97 23.86
N VAL A 47 -9.89 -6.19 23.02
CA VAL A 47 -8.49 -6.28 23.47
C VAL A 47 -7.58 -5.39 22.64
N TYR A 48 -6.48 -4.95 23.26
CA TYR A 48 -5.38 -4.21 22.61
C TYR A 48 -4.05 -4.98 22.65
N ASN A 49 -4.02 -6.15 23.27
CA ASN A 49 -2.85 -7.03 23.22
C ASN A 49 -2.85 -7.82 21.90
N LEU A 50 -1.67 -7.98 21.31
CA LEU A 50 -1.51 -8.77 20.10
C LEU A 50 -1.53 -10.26 20.43
N THR A 51 -2.14 -11.04 19.55
CA THR A 51 -1.94 -12.48 19.55
C THR A 51 -0.49 -12.81 19.17
N LYS A 52 0.01 -13.98 19.59
CA LYS A 52 1.36 -14.46 19.20
C LYS A 52 1.55 -14.45 17.67
N THR A 53 0.50 -14.81 16.94
CA THR A 53 0.52 -14.82 15.46
C THR A 53 0.71 -13.41 14.89
N GLU A 54 -0.03 -12.42 15.37
CA GLU A 54 0.10 -11.04 14.89
C GLU A 54 1.44 -10.42 15.32
N THR A 55 1.92 -10.73 16.54
CA THR A 55 3.27 -10.31 16.98
C THR A 55 4.36 -10.85 16.05
N THR A 56 4.32 -12.14 15.74
CA THR A 56 5.30 -12.75 14.82
C THR A 56 5.23 -12.12 13.42
N ARG A 57 4.03 -11.86 12.91
CA ARG A 57 3.85 -11.20 11.60
C ARG A 57 4.41 -9.79 11.59
N LEU A 58 4.13 -9.00 12.65
CA LEU A 58 4.66 -7.66 12.77
C LEU A 58 6.19 -7.65 12.87
N GLN A 59 6.78 -8.52 13.71
CA GLN A 59 8.23 -8.65 13.83
C GLN A 59 8.88 -9.00 12.48
N LYS A 60 8.27 -9.91 11.72
CA LYS A 60 8.73 -10.28 10.40
C LYS A 60 8.63 -9.11 9.41
N PHE A 61 7.53 -8.37 9.42
CA PHE A 61 7.36 -7.15 8.64
C PHE A 61 8.46 -6.12 8.97
N LEU A 62 8.78 -5.90 10.25
CA LEU A 62 9.82 -4.96 10.66
C LEU A 62 11.21 -5.42 10.23
N SER A 63 11.51 -6.73 10.29
CA SER A 63 12.81 -7.27 9.91
C SER A 63 13.06 -7.27 8.40
N SER A 64 12.01 -7.34 7.58
CA SER A 64 12.12 -7.35 6.12
C SER A 64 12.21 -5.96 5.49
N ASN A 65 11.97 -4.89 6.26
CA ASN A 65 12.08 -3.53 5.76
C ASN A 65 13.44 -2.93 6.09
N THR A 66 14.07 -2.30 5.10
CA THR A 66 15.38 -1.66 5.27
C THR A 66 15.28 -0.48 6.21
N LYS A 67 16.09 -0.50 7.27
CA LYS A 67 16.04 0.51 8.33
C LYS A 67 16.61 1.88 7.91
N GLU A 68 17.38 1.95 6.84
CA GLU A 68 18.21 3.10 6.51
C GLU A 68 17.52 4.20 5.69
N GLU A 69 16.34 3.90 5.13
CA GLU A 69 15.64 4.81 4.22
C GLU A 69 14.30 5.34 4.73
N VAL A 70 13.92 5.04 5.98
CA VAL A 70 12.60 5.46 6.52
C VAL A 70 12.55 6.97 6.72
N LEU A 71 11.58 7.63 6.07
CA LEU A 71 11.30 9.06 6.26
C LEU A 71 10.41 9.30 7.47
N LYS A 72 9.29 8.59 7.55
CA LYS A 72 8.33 8.68 8.66
C LYS A 72 7.55 7.39 8.84
N ILE A 73 6.98 7.21 10.03
CA ILE A 73 6.10 6.12 10.41
C ILE A 73 4.83 6.73 11.01
N GLU A 74 3.68 6.27 10.55
CA GLU A 74 2.37 6.68 11.04
C GLU A 74 1.59 5.42 11.47
N ILE A 75 0.97 5.47 12.64
CA ILE A 75 0.28 4.34 13.28
C ILE A 75 -1.14 4.78 13.62
N TYR A 76 -2.15 4.13 13.03
CA TYR A 76 -3.55 4.49 13.16
C TYR A 76 -4.38 3.32 13.72
N GLY A 77 -4.94 3.48 14.91
CA GLY A 77 -5.79 2.47 15.56
C GLY A 77 -7.27 2.63 15.19
N PHE A 78 -7.97 1.49 15.05
CA PHE A 78 -9.40 1.47 14.71
C PHE A 78 -10.15 0.41 15.52
N CYS A 79 -11.45 0.65 15.70
CA CYS A 79 -12.42 -0.27 16.30
C CYS A 79 -13.53 -0.64 15.32
N ASP A 80 -14.27 -1.70 15.64
CA ASP A 80 -15.51 -2.04 14.96
C ASP A 80 -16.68 -1.16 15.49
N ASP A 81 -17.89 -1.37 14.95
CA ASP A 81 -19.13 -0.62 15.21
C ASP A 81 -19.78 -0.90 16.57
N ARG A 82 -19.10 -1.58 17.49
CA ARG A 82 -19.63 -1.92 18.81
C ARG A 82 -18.96 -1.09 19.91
N GLY A 83 -19.74 -0.71 20.90
CA GLY A 83 -19.29 0.12 22.03
C GLY A 83 -19.68 1.59 21.89
N SER A 84 -19.32 2.42 22.87
CA SER A 84 -19.51 3.86 22.78
C SER A 84 -18.34 4.52 22.05
N ASN A 85 -18.56 5.69 21.46
CA ASN A 85 -17.52 6.45 20.76
C ASN A 85 -16.29 6.72 21.65
N ASN A 86 -16.51 7.11 22.91
CA ASN A 86 -15.41 7.37 23.85
C ASN A 86 -14.62 6.10 24.17
N TYR A 87 -15.32 4.98 24.35
CA TYR A 87 -14.71 3.69 24.57
C TYR A 87 -13.86 3.26 23.36
N ASN A 88 -14.42 3.33 22.16
CA ASN A 88 -13.74 2.97 20.92
C ASN A 88 -12.53 3.88 20.64
N LEU A 89 -12.64 5.18 20.97
CA LEU A 89 -11.51 6.10 20.87
C LEU A 89 -10.35 5.67 21.79
N THR A 90 -10.65 5.37 23.05
CA THR A 90 -9.64 4.89 24.02
C THR A 90 -9.05 3.54 23.61
N LEU A 91 -9.89 2.57 23.21
CA LEU A 91 -9.42 1.25 22.80
C LEU A 91 -8.55 1.30 21.54
N SER A 92 -8.93 2.12 20.57
CA SER A 92 -8.13 2.31 19.35
C SER A 92 -6.78 2.97 19.63
N GLN A 93 -6.73 3.93 20.57
CA GLN A 93 -5.49 4.54 21.03
C GLN A 93 -4.59 3.51 21.72
N ASN A 94 -5.13 2.71 22.64
CA ASN A 94 -4.37 1.65 23.32
C ASN A 94 -3.79 0.63 22.32
N ARG A 95 -4.52 0.31 21.24
CA ARG A 95 -4.01 -0.54 20.16
C ARG A 95 -2.85 0.10 19.41
N ALA A 96 -2.98 1.38 19.06
CA ALA A 96 -1.91 2.12 18.39
C ALA A 96 -0.66 2.23 19.27
N ASP A 97 -0.84 2.48 20.57
CA ASP A 97 0.26 2.54 21.54
C ASP A 97 0.95 1.18 21.72
N ALA A 98 0.20 0.08 21.72
CA ALA A 98 0.78 -1.27 21.77
C ALA A 98 1.67 -1.58 20.55
N ILE A 99 1.29 -1.11 19.37
CA ILE A 99 2.14 -1.23 18.17
C ILE A 99 3.38 -0.34 18.29
N LYS A 100 3.24 0.91 18.72
CA LYS A 100 4.39 1.82 18.98
C LYS A 100 5.40 1.18 19.91
N GLU A 101 4.95 0.53 20.98
CA GLU A 101 5.83 -0.15 21.93
C GLU A 101 6.65 -1.25 21.27
N ILE A 102 6.05 -2.05 20.38
CA ILE A 102 6.76 -3.09 19.63
C ILE A 102 7.82 -2.49 18.70
N PHE A 103 7.54 -1.35 18.05
CA PHE A 103 8.51 -0.63 17.24
C PHE A 103 9.71 -0.16 18.08
N SER A 104 9.43 0.36 19.27
CA SER A 104 10.47 0.82 20.21
C SER A 104 11.33 -0.36 20.68
N GLN A 105 10.73 -1.48 21.06
CA GLN A 105 11.44 -2.69 21.49
C GLN A 105 12.27 -3.32 20.37
N ALA A 106 11.78 -3.26 19.12
CA ALA A 106 12.52 -3.70 17.93
C ALA A 106 13.64 -2.73 17.52
N SER A 107 13.81 -1.60 18.22
CA SER A 107 14.70 -0.50 17.83
C SER A 107 14.46 -0.02 16.39
N PHE A 108 13.20 -0.07 15.94
CA PHE A 108 12.81 0.32 14.59
C PHE A 108 12.41 1.80 14.57
N PHE A 109 13.41 2.67 14.51
CA PHE A 109 13.31 4.13 14.36
C PHE A 109 12.21 4.80 15.18
N PRO A 110 12.23 4.72 16.51
CA PRO A 110 11.21 5.37 17.32
C PRO A 110 11.13 6.88 17.07
N GLU A 111 12.24 7.51 16.67
CA GLU A 111 12.31 8.93 16.32
C GLU A 111 11.64 9.26 14.97
N LYS A 112 11.35 8.27 14.15
CA LYS A 112 10.62 8.43 12.88
C LYS A 112 9.11 8.25 13.04
N ILE A 113 8.64 7.85 14.21
CA ILE A 113 7.21 7.74 14.49
C ILE A 113 6.64 9.16 14.62
N SER A 114 5.99 9.62 13.58
CA SER A 114 5.42 10.98 13.49
C SER A 114 4.00 11.06 14.02
N THR A 115 3.25 9.94 13.96
CA THR A 115 1.85 9.90 14.33
C THR A 115 1.53 8.57 15.02
N VAL A 116 0.83 8.65 16.17
CA VAL A 116 0.19 7.52 16.85
C VAL A 116 -1.20 7.98 17.25
N ASP A 117 -2.23 7.52 16.54
CA ASP A 117 -3.55 8.11 16.60
C ASP A 117 -4.65 7.03 16.63
N GLY A 118 -5.44 7.01 17.72
CA GLY A 118 -6.61 6.18 17.86
C GLY A 118 -7.83 6.87 17.26
N ARG A 119 -8.37 6.34 16.17
CA ARG A 119 -9.47 6.93 15.39
C ARG A 119 -10.85 6.37 15.72
N GLY A 120 -10.93 5.55 16.76
CA GLY A 120 -12.19 4.97 17.20
C GLY A 120 -12.87 4.13 16.12
N GLU A 121 -14.16 4.35 15.92
CA GLU A 121 -14.97 3.67 14.92
C GLU A 121 -14.86 4.36 13.56
N LEU A 122 -13.80 4.09 12.82
CA LEU A 122 -13.68 4.47 11.41
C LEU A 122 -13.77 3.22 10.55
N LEU A 123 -14.96 2.94 10.03
CA LEU A 123 -15.24 1.73 9.30
C LEU A 123 -14.55 1.72 7.94
N LEU A 124 -13.94 0.57 7.61
CA LEU A 124 -13.50 0.30 6.25
C LEU A 124 -14.73 0.23 5.34
N ASN A 125 -14.74 1.04 4.32
CA ASN A 125 -15.71 0.90 3.26
C ASN A 125 -15.29 -0.27 2.33
N ILE A 126 -15.69 -1.49 2.73
CA ILE A 126 -15.38 -2.72 1.99
C ILE A 126 -16.54 -2.96 1.04
N VAL A 127 -16.32 -2.74 -0.25
CA VAL A 127 -17.37 -2.72 -1.26
C VAL A 127 -17.94 -4.12 -1.56
N ASP A 128 -17.19 -5.19 -1.30
CA ASP A 128 -17.53 -6.54 -1.75
C ASP A 128 -17.68 -7.55 -0.60
N GLU A 129 -17.85 -7.09 0.65
CA GLU A 129 -18.10 -7.94 1.80
C GLU A 129 -19.40 -7.53 2.50
N THR A 130 -20.28 -8.50 2.72
CA THR A 130 -21.58 -8.29 3.37
C THR A 130 -21.71 -8.99 4.72
N ASP A 131 -20.78 -9.88 5.08
CA ASP A 131 -20.78 -10.53 6.39
C ASP A 131 -20.33 -9.57 7.48
N PRO A 132 -21.21 -9.15 8.41
CA PRO A 132 -20.85 -8.21 9.46
C PRO A 132 -19.71 -8.71 10.37
N SER A 133 -19.57 -10.02 10.56
CA SER A 133 -18.52 -10.60 11.40
C SER A 133 -17.13 -10.40 10.77
N VAL A 134 -17.04 -10.58 9.47
CA VAL A 134 -15.80 -10.33 8.70
C VAL A 134 -15.50 -8.83 8.67
N ILE A 135 -16.49 -7.98 8.38
CA ILE A 135 -16.33 -6.53 8.36
C ILE A 135 -15.83 -6.03 9.72
N ARG A 136 -16.41 -6.48 10.84
CA ARG A 136 -15.96 -6.13 12.19
C ARG A 136 -14.54 -6.63 12.47
N ALA A 137 -14.20 -7.84 12.05
CA ALA A 137 -12.85 -8.37 12.23
C ALA A 137 -11.80 -7.51 11.49
N LEU A 138 -12.11 -7.03 10.28
CA LEU A 138 -11.25 -6.15 9.51
C LEU A 138 -11.15 -4.72 10.08
N ASN A 139 -12.19 -4.27 10.78
CA ASN A 139 -12.19 -2.95 11.41
C ASN A 139 -11.40 -2.92 12.73
N ARG A 140 -11.27 -4.04 13.44
CA ARG A 140 -10.42 -4.14 14.65
C ARG A 140 -8.96 -4.26 14.26
N ARG A 141 -8.35 -3.14 13.86
CA ARG A 141 -7.00 -3.13 13.33
C ARG A 141 -6.18 -1.91 13.76
N VAL A 142 -4.89 -2.02 13.53
CA VAL A 142 -3.97 -0.88 13.46
C VAL A 142 -3.34 -0.88 12.08
N ASP A 143 -3.44 0.24 11.39
CA ASP A 143 -2.77 0.47 10.13
C ASP A 143 -1.44 1.19 10.39
N ILE A 144 -0.37 0.65 9.85
CA ILE A 144 0.99 1.16 9.91
C ILE A 144 1.35 1.63 8.51
N VAL A 145 1.74 2.89 8.39
CA VAL A 145 2.20 3.48 7.13
C VAL A 145 3.66 3.89 7.30
N ILE A 146 4.55 3.29 6.54
CA ILE A 146 5.97 3.64 6.51
C ILE A 146 6.26 4.34 5.19
N SER A 147 6.73 5.59 5.26
CA SER A 147 7.09 6.39 4.09
C SER A 147 8.58 6.32 3.83
N TYR A 148 8.95 6.09 2.58
CA TYR A 148 10.30 6.04 2.07
C TYR A 148 10.53 7.12 1.01
N PRO A 149 11.79 7.58 0.79
CA PRO A 149 12.10 8.40 -0.36
C PRO A 149 11.87 7.60 -1.65
N GLU A 150 11.38 8.27 -2.68
CA GLU A 150 11.29 7.65 -4.00
C GLU A 150 12.70 7.29 -4.47
N LYS A 151 12.91 6.04 -4.83
CA LYS A 151 14.15 5.65 -5.51
C LYS A 151 14.11 6.25 -6.91
N ASN A 152 15.14 7.03 -7.28
CA ASN A 152 15.28 7.53 -8.63
C ASN A 152 15.14 6.38 -9.62
N GLU A 153 14.25 6.53 -10.61
CA GLU A 153 13.91 5.49 -11.60
C GLU A 153 15.10 4.98 -12.42
N GLU A 154 16.27 5.61 -12.34
CA GLU A 154 17.50 5.16 -13.03
C GLU A 154 18.00 3.76 -12.62
N MET A 155 17.50 3.18 -11.50
CA MET A 155 17.84 1.81 -11.07
C MET A 155 16.77 0.77 -11.39
N VAL A 156 15.58 1.18 -11.90
CA VAL A 156 14.47 0.26 -12.20
C VAL A 156 14.55 -0.29 -13.62
N GLU A 157 15.34 0.33 -14.50
CA GLU A 157 15.45 -0.09 -15.92
C GLU A 157 16.29 -1.38 -16.15
N GLN A 158 16.85 -1.96 -15.08
CA GLN A 158 17.59 -3.23 -15.14
C GLN A 158 16.91 -4.41 -14.44
N ALA A 159 15.73 -4.22 -13.85
CA ALA A 159 14.97 -5.33 -13.28
C ALA A 159 14.05 -5.94 -14.34
N ASP A 160 14.57 -6.98 -14.96
CA ASP A 160 13.83 -8.07 -15.62
C ASP A 160 12.85 -7.67 -16.74
N LYS A 161 13.37 -7.53 -17.95
CA LYS A 161 12.65 -7.93 -19.17
C LYS A 161 12.40 -9.46 -19.15
N GLN A 162 11.64 -9.96 -18.19
CA GLN A 162 10.91 -11.21 -18.37
C GLN A 162 9.77 -10.89 -19.33
N GLU A 163 10.01 -11.22 -20.58
CA GLU A 163 9.07 -11.11 -21.68
C GLU A 163 7.69 -11.59 -21.23
N ASN A 164 6.68 -10.73 -21.37
CA ASN A 164 5.26 -10.98 -21.19
C ASN A 164 4.66 -10.92 -19.77
N LYS A 165 5.31 -10.33 -18.77
CA LYS A 165 4.69 -10.12 -17.45
C LYS A 165 4.52 -8.65 -17.11
N ILE A 166 3.35 -8.28 -16.61
CA ILE A 166 3.09 -6.98 -16.00
C ILE A 166 2.96 -7.21 -14.50
N ILE A 167 3.96 -6.77 -13.73
CA ILE A 167 3.91 -6.80 -12.28
C ILE A 167 3.02 -5.63 -11.83
N LEU A 168 2.00 -5.94 -11.03
CA LEU A 168 1.13 -4.92 -10.46
C LEU A 168 1.76 -4.41 -9.16
N ASP A 169 2.74 -3.51 -9.30
CA ASP A 169 3.35 -2.85 -8.17
C ASP A 169 2.29 -2.07 -7.37
N ASN A 170 2.39 -2.13 -6.06
CA ASN A 170 1.50 -1.45 -5.12
C ASN A 170 0.03 -1.92 -5.12
N VAL A 171 -0.30 -3.07 -5.71
CA VAL A 171 -1.59 -3.71 -5.47
C VAL A 171 -1.53 -4.48 -4.15
N LEU A 172 -1.87 -3.79 -3.07
CA LEU A 172 -1.80 -4.31 -1.72
C LEU A 172 -3.13 -4.93 -1.30
N PHE A 173 -3.03 -6.11 -0.71
CA PHE A 173 -4.15 -6.81 -0.08
C PHE A 173 -4.09 -6.65 1.44
N ILE A 174 -5.26 -6.65 2.07
CA ILE A 174 -5.36 -6.74 3.52
C ILE A 174 -4.69 -8.04 3.98
N THR A 175 -3.83 -7.95 5.00
CA THR A 175 -3.01 -9.08 5.46
C THR A 175 -3.83 -10.31 5.79
N GLY A 176 -3.53 -11.43 5.15
CA GLY A 176 -4.25 -12.71 5.32
C GLY A 176 -5.59 -12.80 4.60
N TYR A 177 -5.98 -11.80 3.83
CA TYR A 177 -7.22 -11.76 3.06
C TYR A 177 -6.97 -11.51 1.58
N SER A 178 -8.00 -11.74 0.77
CA SER A 178 -8.03 -11.42 -0.65
C SER A 178 -8.67 -10.06 -0.96
N TYR A 179 -8.97 -9.24 0.06
CA TYR A 179 -9.53 -7.90 -0.13
C TYR A 179 -8.45 -6.87 -0.41
N LEU A 180 -8.75 -5.95 -1.31
CA LEU A 180 -7.85 -4.85 -1.66
C LEU A 180 -7.95 -3.67 -0.71
N THR A 181 -6.84 -2.96 -0.54
CA THR A 181 -6.85 -1.62 0.05
C THR A 181 -7.52 -0.61 -0.91
N ARG A 182 -7.91 0.56 -0.38
CA ARG A 182 -8.54 1.61 -1.19
C ARG A 182 -7.59 2.16 -2.27
N SER A 183 -6.30 2.31 -1.97
CA SER A 183 -5.27 2.72 -2.92
C SER A 183 -5.15 1.73 -4.08
N SER A 184 -5.14 0.43 -3.79
CA SER A 184 -5.05 -0.62 -4.79
C SER A 184 -6.23 -0.65 -5.75
N LYS A 185 -7.43 -0.27 -5.31
CA LYS A 185 -8.60 -0.17 -6.22
C LYS A 185 -8.37 0.83 -7.34
N LYS A 186 -7.78 2.00 -7.04
CA LYS A 186 -7.47 3.01 -8.06
C LYS A 186 -6.46 2.49 -9.10
N ILE A 187 -5.48 1.71 -8.64
CA ILE A 187 -4.50 1.08 -9.54
C ILE A 187 -5.19 0.08 -10.48
N LEU A 188 -6.09 -0.75 -9.95
CA LEU A 188 -6.86 -1.68 -10.77
C LEU A 188 -7.85 -0.99 -11.72
N ASP A 189 -8.39 0.17 -11.36
CA ASP A 189 -9.20 0.98 -12.26
C ASP A 189 -8.37 1.43 -13.47
N ASN A 190 -7.18 1.97 -13.24
CA ASN A 190 -6.27 2.39 -14.30
C ASN A 190 -5.84 1.20 -15.16
N LEU A 191 -5.53 0.06 -14.56
CA LEU A 191 -5.20 -1.17 -15.26
C LEU A 191 -6.36 -1.63 -16.16
N ALA A 192 -7.59 -1.61 -15.66
CA ALA A 192 -8.77 -2.00 -16.44
C ALA A 192 -8.94 -1.11 -17.67
N GLU A 193 -8.73 0.21 -17.54
CA GLU A 193 -8.80 1.14 -18.69
C GLU A 193 -7.69 0.87 -19.71
N THR A 194 -6.50 0.49 -19.27
CA THR A 194 -5.40 0.07 -20.15
C THR A 194 -5.76 -1.24 -20.88
N LEU A 195 -6.18 -2.26 -20.13
CA LEU A 195 -6.50 -3.58 -20.69
C LEU A 195 -7.70 -3.57 -21.65
N LYS A 196 -8.62 -2.60 -21.54
CA LYS A 196 -9.72 -2.40 -22.51
C LYS A 196 -9.21 -2.02 -23.90
N LYS A 197 -8.09 -1.32 -23.98
CA LYS A 197 -7.49 -0.87 -25.25
C LYS A 197 -6.68 -1.96 -25.93
N GLU A 198 -6.33 -3.00 -25.18
CA GLU A 198 -5.52 -4.11 -25.66
C GLU A 198 -6.38 -5.27 -26.16
N SER A 199 -5.82 -6.13 -27.02
CA SER A 199 -6.50 -7.32 -27.59
C SER A 199 -5.97 -8.65 -27.09
N PHE A 200 -4.80 -8.68 -26.43
CA PHE A 200 -4.18 -9.91 -25.94
C PHE A 200 -4.98 -10.61 -24.85
N SER A 201 -4.75 -11.91 -24.69
CA SER A 201 -5.24 -12.72 -23.57
C SER A 201 -4.20 -12.74 -22.46
N PHE A 202 -4.62 -12.95 -21.21
CA PHE A 202 -3.71 -12.94 -20.07
C PHE A 202 -4.18 -13.81 -18.91
N ILE A 203 -3.26 -14.14 -18.01
CA ILE A 203 -3.53 -14.85 -16.77
C ILE A 203 -3.24 -13.90 -15.59
N VAL A 204 -4.18 -13.83 -14.65
CA VAL A 204 -3.96 -13.16 -13.36
C VAL A 204 -3.32 -14.15 -12.39
N GLN A 205 -2.06 -13.92 -12.01
CA GLN A 205 -1.29 -14.78 -11.12
C GLN A 205 -1.19 -14.14 -9.73
N GLY A 206 -1.66 -14.85 -8.70
CA GLY A 206 -1.56 -14.39 -7.31
C GLY A 206 -0.41 -15.07 -6.59
N HIS A 207 0.35 -14.29 -5.83
CA HIS A 207 1.48 -14.76 -5.03
C HIS A 207 1.26 -14.48 -3.54
N VAL A 208 1.88 -15.29 -2.71
CA VAL A 208 1.95 -15.09 -1.26
C VAL A 208 3.40 -15.18 -0.80
N CYS A 209 3.70 -14.57 0.35
CA CYS A 209 5.01 -14.71 0.97
C CYS A 209 4.94 -15.68 2.17
N CYS A 210 6.12 -16.00 2.67
CA CYS A 210 6.32 -16.34 4.08
C CYS A 210 5.69 -17.68 4.51
N THR A 211 5.45 -18.57 3.58
CA THR A 211 5.02 -19.93 3.82
C THR A 211 6.20 -20.91 3.71
N GLU A 212 6.11 -22.06 4.33
CA GLU A 212 7.13 -23.11 4.20
C GLU A 212 7.07 -23.71 2.79
N GLY A 213 8.21 -23.74 2.11
CA GLY A 213 8.31 -24.28 0.75
C GLY A 213 7.32 -23.65 -0.21
N ASP A 214 6.73 -24.49 -1.05
CA ASP A 214 5.76 -24.08 -2.08
C ASP A 214 4.31 -24.02 -1.59
N LEU A 215 4.08 -24.06 -0.28
CA LEU A 215 2.72 -24.06 0.27
C LEU A 215 2.05 -22.70 0.06
N ASP A 216 0.74 -22.71 -0.18
CA ASP A 216 -0.06 -21.49 -0.19
C ASP A 216 -0.37 -21.02 1.25
N ALA A 217 -0.65 -19.75 1.43
CA ALA A 217 -1.09 -19.19 2.70
C ALA A 217 -2.57 -19.48 2.96
N VAL A 218 -2.98 -19.44 4.24
CA VAL A 218 -4.38 -19.59 4.63
C VAL A 218 -5.12 -18.30 4.37
N ASP A 219 -6.20 -18.37 3.58
CA ASP A 219 -7.19 -17.30 3.45
C ASP A 219 -8.05 -17.25 4.71
N ARG A 220 -7.96 -16.16 5.46
CA ARG A 220 -8.69 -15.98 6.72
C ARG A 220 -10.21 -15.93 6.55
N LYS A 221 -10.71 -15.56 5.37
CA LYS A 221 -12.15 -15.55 5.09
C LYS A 221 -12.72 -16.95 5.04
N THR A 222 -12.02 -17.87 4.37
CA THR A 222 -12.53 -19.22 4.10
C THR A 222 -11.89 -20.30 4.98
N ASN A 223 -10.85 -19.93 5.71
CA ASN A 223 -9.97 -20.83 6.47
C ASN A 223 -9.34 -21.94 5.60
N LYS A 224 -9.23 -21.71 4.29
CA LYS A 224 -8.62 -22.63 3.33
C LYS A 224 -7.22 -22.17 2.96
N ARG A 225 -6.33 -23.11 2.69
CA ARG A 225 -4.96 -22.84 2.26
C ARG A 225 -4.91 -22.59 0.75
N ASN A 226 -5.41 -21.45 0.32
CA ASN A 226 -5.53 -21.03 -1.08
C ASN A 226 -5.54 -19.50 -1.26
N LEU A 227 -4.83 -18.76 -0.42
CA LEU A 227 -4.87 -17.29 -0.41
C LEU A 227 -4.36 -16.70 -1.73
N SER A 228 -3.34 -17.30 -2.37
CA SER A 228 -2.84 -16.85 -3.67
C SER A 228 -3.90 -16.95 -4.76
N VAL A 229 -4.63 -18.09 -4.79
CA VAL A 229 -5.76 -18.29 -5.70
C VAL A 229 -6.89 -17.29 -5.43
N ALA A 230 -7.22 -17.06 -4.14
CA ALA A 230 -8.28 -16.13 -3.74
C ALA A 230 -7.96 -14.69 -4.18
N ARG A 231 -6.69 -14.25 -4.07
CA ARG A 231 -6.24 -12.93 -4.54
C ARG A 231 -6.30 -12.80 -6.05
N ALA A 232 -5.79 -13.79 -6.80
CA ALA A 232 -5.88 -13.81 -8.25
C ALA A 232 -7.34 -13.76 -8.71
N LYS A 233 -8.21 -14.55 -8.08
CA LYS A 233 -9.64 -14.57 -8.38
C LYS A 233 -10.30 -13.22 -8.08
N TYR A 234 -9.94 -12.55 -6.99
CA TYR A 234 -10.48 -11.24 -6.66
C TYR A 234 -10.17 -10.21 -7.76
N VAL A 235 -8.92 -10.14 -8.21
CA VAL A 235 -8.52 -9.24 -9.30
C VAL A 235 -9.21 -9.62 -10.60
N TYR A 236 -9.31 -10.91 -10.93
CA TYR A 236 -10.04 -11.40 -12.09
C TYR A 236 -11.50 -10.95 -12.06
N ASP A 237 -12.21 -11.18 -10.95
CA ASP A 237 -13.63 -10.78 -10.78
C ASP A 237 -13.78 -9.25 -10.87
N TYR A 238 -12.79 -8.50 -10.33
CA TYR A 238 -12.76 -7.05 -10.43
C TYR A 238 -12.67 -6.57 -11.89
N LEU A 239 -11.73 -7.11 -12.65
CA LEU A 239 -11.55 -6.79 -14.07
C LEU A 239 -12.77 -7.20 -14.91
N LEU A 240 -13.41 -8.33 -14.58
CA LEU A 240 -14.66 -8.76 -15.21
C LEU A 240 -15.78 -7.72 -14.98
N LYS A 241 -15.96 -7.25 -13.75
CA LYS A 241 -16.93 -6.18 -13.40
C LYS A 241 -16.61 -4.86 -14.12
N LYS A 242 -15.33 -4.60 -14.43
CA LYS A 242 -14.91 -3.42 -15.21
C LYS A 242 -15.08 -3.58 -16.72
N GLY A 243 -15.59 -4.73 -17.18
CA GLY A 243 -15.95 -4.98 -18.58
C GLY A 243 -14.87 -5.68 -19.42
N ILE A 244 -13.82 -6.22 -18.81
CA ILE A 244 -12.88 -7.09 -19.54
C ILE A 244 -13.57 -8.41 -19.85
N LYS A 245 -13.48 -8.87 -21.10
CA LYS A 245 -14.15 -10.10 -21.56
C LYS A 245 -13.56 -11.33 -20.87
N LYS A 246 -14.43 -12.20 -20.35
CA LYS A 246 -14.04 -13.47 -19.72
C LYS A 246 -13.15 -14.33 -20.62
N SER A 247 -13.40 -14.34 -21.94
CA SER A 247 -12.62 -15.13 -22.91
C SER A 247 -11.16 -14.70 -23.04
N ARG A 248 -10.81 -13.50 -22.56
CA ARG A 248 -9.44 -12.97 -22.63
C ARG A 248 -8.62 -13.24 -21.37
N MET A 249 -9.22 -13.72 -20.30
CA MET A 249 -8.54 -13.82 -19.01
C MET A 249 -8.86 -15.10 -18.27
N SER A 250 -7.87 -15.60 -17.54
CA SER A 250 -7.98 -16.64 -16.54
C SER A 250 -7.26 -16.21 -15.25
N TYR A 251 -7.31 -17.02 -14.22
CA TYR A 251 -6.59 -16.74 -12.97
C TYR A 251 -6.01 -18.02 -12.37
N GLU A 252 -4.90 -17.88 -11.68
CA GLU A 252 -4.25 -18.97 -10.96
C GLU A 252 -3.49 -18.47 -9.72
N GLY A 253 -3.30 -19.37 -8.75
CA GLY A 253 -2.49 -19.11 -7.56
C GLY A 253 -1.12 -19.72 -7.72
N MET A 254 -0.08 -18.93 -7.51
CA MET A 254 1.31 -19.35 -7.61
C MET A 254 1.92 -19.73 -6.25
N ALA A 255 1.14 -19.59 -5.15
CA ALA A 255 1.62 -19.80 -3.79
C ALA A 255 2.94 -19.02 -3.52
N HIS A 256 3.95 -19.64 -2.89
CA HIS A 256 5.28 -19.05 -2.65
C HIS A 256 6.36 -19.58 -3.60
N LYS A 257 5.98 -20.05 -4.79
CA LYS A 257 6.91 -20.73 -5.71
C LYS A 257 7.92 -19.80 -6.40
N PHE A 258 7.60 -18.52 -6.52
CA PHE A 258 8.39 -17.55 -7.29
C PHE A 258 8.64 -16.29 -6.47
N PRO A 259 9.47 -16.35 -5.42
CA PRO A 259 9.85 -15.17 -4.67
C PRO A 259 10.73 -14.25 -5.53
N LEU A 260 10.47 -12.95 -5.49
CA LEU A 260 11.28 -11.94 -6.18
C LEU A 260 12.61 -11.67 -5.47
N GLY A 261 12.72 -12.12 -4.22
CA GLY A 261 13.83 -11.75 -3.35
C GLY A 261 13.68 -10.32 -2.79
N GLY A 262 14.35 -10.02 -1.68
CA GLY A 262 14.23 -8.73 -1.00
C GLY A 262 13.11 -8.72 0.04
N SER A 263 12.29 -7.66 0.08
CA SER A 263 11.23 -7.55 1.08
C SER A 263 10.04 -8.47 0.77
N GLU A 264 9.51 -9.11 1.81
CA GLU A 264 8.36 -10.04 1.70
C GLU A 264 7.08 -9.40 1.14
N ASP A 265 6.98 -8.08 1.23
CA ASP A 265 5.84 -7.33 0.67
C ASP A 265 5.81 -7.40 -0.86
N LYS A 266 6.96 -7.47 -1.52
CA LYS A 266 7.06 -7.67 -2.97
C LYS A 266 6.56 -9.04 -3.40
N ASP A 267 6.70 -10.05 -2.54
CA ASP A 267 6.19 -11.41 -2.80
C ASP A 267 4.68 -11.52 -2.60
N ARG A 268 4.05 -10.59 -1.87
CA ARG A 268 2.58 -10.51 -1.71
C ARG A 268 1.95 -9.70 -2.84
N ARG A 269 2.03 -10.20 -4.06
CA ARG A 269 1.68 -9.48 -5.26
C ARG A 269 0.67 -10.21 -6.14
N VAL A 270 0.18 -9.50 -7.13
CA VAL A 270 -0.52 -10.06 -8.28
C VAL A 270 0.21 -9.63 -9.55
N GLU A 271 0.37 -10.56 -10.48
CA GLU A 271 0.97 -10.34 -11.79
C GLU A 271 -0.05 -10.59 -12.89
N ILE A 272 0.12 -9.91 -14.01
CA ILE A 272 -0.59 -10.20 -15.26
C ILE A 272 0.41 -10.85 -16.22
N LEU A 273 0.25 -12.15 -16.45
CA LEU A 273 1.02 -12.86 -17.48
C LEU A 273 0.31 -12.71 -18.83
N VAL A 274 0.94 -11.97 -19.73
CA VAL A 274 0.42 -11.76 -21.09
C VAL A 274 0.67 -13.02 -21.92
N LEU A 275 -0.38 -13.53 -22.53
CA LEU A 275 -0.28 -14.64 -23.48
C LEU A 275 -0.04 -14.06 -24.87
N SER A 276 0.87 -14.66 -25.64
CA SER A 276 1.06 -14.30 -27.04
C SER A 276 -0.26 -14.43 -27.80
N GLN A 277 -0.52 -13.48 -28.71
CA GLN A 277 -1.63 -13.53 -29.64
C GLN A 277 -1.58 -14.76 -30.52
#